data_904aa218cf82277a26dba5630e2a96d9
#
_entry.id   904aa218cf82277a26dba5630e2a96d9
#
_cell.length_a   1.000
_cell.length_b   1.000
_cell.length_c   1.000
_cell.angle_alpha   90.00
_cell.angle_beta   90.00
_cell.angle_gamma   90.00
#
_symmetry.space_group_name_H-M   'P 1'
#
loop_
_entity.id
_entity.type
_entity.pdbx_description
1 polymer ?
#
loop_
_entity_poly.entity_id
_entity_poly.type
_entity_poly.pdbx_seq_one_letter_code
_entity_poly.pdbx_strand_id
1 'polypeptide(L)'
;MTPVGPFHGALVGPSPGLRRYGVPPGGAMDRESAALANALVGKPETAPVWELSLFGGTFVAEDDGMVAAVGAPCEVIVEETRRPGDGRYVVRRGDRITVRGKVGRGARVVVAWSQVGGVPLRLAEPVSSLATGPLNLCPGPQASLLLLETLIETPWTVGVHSDRVGLRLNRADAPTHAHELPSEPACVGAVQWTPSGTFLVVGPDGPTLGGYPKVGVVAEGDLDRLGQLAPGATIHFQPIGWDEAMALREAARSRLAARIGAIRLHGGLSSR
;
A
#
# COMPACT_ATOMS: atom_id res chain seq x y z
N MET A 1 7.32 13.51 -15.49
CA MET A 1 5.97 13.89 -14.99
C MET A 1 6.14 14.60 -13.66
N THR A 2 5.78 15.87 -13.60
CA THR A 2 6.00 16.76 -12.44
C THR A 2 4.67 17.13 -11.79
N PRO A 3 4.55 17.01 -10.43
CA PRO A 3 3.35 17.46 -9.72
C PRO A 3 3.19 18.96 -9.80
N VAL A 4 1.94 19.42 -9.92
CA VAL A 4 1.59 20.84 -9.99
C VAL A 4 0.35 21.15 -9.15
N GLY A 5 0.35 22.32 -8.49
CA GLY A 5 -0.77 22.76 -7.63
C GLY A 5 -0.92 21.90 -6.34
N PRO A 6 -2.13 21.86 -5.75
CA PRO A 6 -2.37 21.03 -4.58
C PRO A 6 -2.10 19.55 -4.87
N PHE A 7 -1.29 18.93 -4.03
CA PHE A 7 -0.80 17.56 -4.22
C PHE A 7 -0.72 16.82 -2.90
N HIS A 8 -1.37 15.68 -2.82
CA HIS A 8 -1.43 14.83 -1.63
C HIS A 8 -0.82 13.47 -1.92
N GLY A 9 0.49 13.40 -2.00
CA GLY A 9 1.19 12.17 -2.31
C GLY A 9 2.70 12.27 -2.16
N ALA A 10 3.38 11.18 -2.42
CA ALA A 10 4.83 11.10 -2.42
C ALA A 10 5.34 10.22 -3.57
N LEU A 11 6.52 10.54 -4.08
CA LEU A 11 7.27 9.63 -4.93
C LEU A 11 7.92 8.59 -4.01
N VAL A 12 7.55 7.33 -4.20
CA VAL A 12 7.98 6.23 -3.35
C VAL A 12 8.67 5.14 -4.17
N GLY A 13 9.74 4.61 -3.60
CA GLY A 13 10.50 3.51 -4.18
C GLY A 13 11.14 2.67 -3.09
N PRO A 14 11.40 1.39 -3.32
CA PRO A 14 12.04 0.52 -2.34
C PRO A 14 13.51 0.90 -2.13
N SER A 15 13.99 0.66 -0.90
CA SER A 15 15.39 0.85 -0.48
C SER A 15 16.03 -0.50 -0.08
N PRO A 16 16.25 -1.42 -1.05
CA PRO A 16 16.71 -2.76 -0.74
C PRO A 16 18.12 -2.77 -0.14
N GLY A 17 18.35 -3.64 0.87
CA GLY A 17 19.66 -3.86 1.48
C GLY A 17 20.13 -2.76 2.42
N LEU A 18 19.40 -1.65 2.59
CA LEU A 18 19.82 -0.52 3.42
C LEU A 18 19.34 -0.61 4.87
N ARG A 19 18.50 -1.59 5.21
CA ARG A 19 17.91 -1.76 6.53
C ARG A 19 18.96 -1.85 7.66
N ARG A 20 20.12 -2.48 7.40
CA ARG A 20 21.26 -2.54 8.35
C ARG A 20 21.83 -1.18 8.73
N TYR A 21 21.56 -0.15 7.94
CA TYR A 21 21.97 1.24 8.21
C TYR A 21 20.84 2.09 8.80
N GLY A 22 19.75 1.46 9.26
CA GLY A 22 18.60 2.15 9.82
C GLY A 22 17.63 2.73 8.78
N VAL A 23 17.85 2.49 7.48
CA VAL A 23 16.94 2.97 6.42
C VAL A 23 15.76 2.01 6.30
N PRO A 24 14.51 2.50 6.41
CA PRO A 24 13.32 1.68 6.20
C PRO A 24 13.30 1.04 4.81
N PRO A 25 12.55 -0.07 4.61
CA PRO A 25 12.44 -0.71 3.31
C PRO A 25 11.82 0.19 2.24
N GLY A 26 11.00 1.18 2.61
CA GLY A 26 10.34 2.07 1.68
C GLY A 26 9.36 1.37 0.73
N GLY A 27 9.12 1.98 -0.42
CA GLY A 27 8.17 1.47 -1.42
C GLY A 27 6.73 1.90 -1.18
N ALA A 28 5.82 1.44 -2.03
CA ALA A 28 4.41 1.74 -1.88
C ALA A 28 3.80 1.00 -0.68
N MET A 29 2.82 1.59 -0.02
CA MET A 29 2.01 0.90 0.98
C MET A 29 1.09 -0.13 0.31
N ASP A 30 0.60 0.16 -0.90
CA ASP A 30 -0.11 -0.78 -1.76
C ASP A 30 0.84 -1.24 -2.88
N ARG A 31 1.58 -2.32 -2.61
CA ARG A 31 2.61 -2.87 -3.51
C ARG A 31 2.00 -3.53 -4.74
N GLU A 32 0.82 -4.16 -4.60
CA GLU A 32 0.09 -4.75 -5.73
C GLU A 32 -0.27 -3.68 -6.75
N SER A 33 -0.89 -2.58 -6.31
CA SER A 33 -1.23 -1.45 -7.18
C SER A 33 0.00 -0.85 -7.84
N ALA A 34 1.12 -0.74 -7.11
CA ALA A 34 2.38 -0.21 -7.65
C ALA A 34 2.95 -1.11 -8.75
N ALA A 35 2.98 -2.42 -8.52
CA ALA A 35 3.49 -3.39 -9.49
C ALA A 35 2.62 -3.42 -10.76
N LEU A 36 1.28 -3.38 -10.61
CA LEU A 36 0.35 -3.35 -11.73
C LEU A 36 0.42 -2.02 -12.51
N ALA A 37 0.52 -0.89 -11.82
CA ALA A 37 0.69 0.42 -12.47
C ALA A 37 1.99 0.47 -13.29
N ASN A 38 3.09 -0.02 -12.73
CA ASN A 38 4.37 -0.11 -13.44
C ASN A 38 4.29 -1.06 -14.64
N ALA A 39 3.68 -2.23 -14.47
CA ALA A 39 3.49 -3.19 -15.58
C ALA A 39 2.67 -2.59 -16.72
N LEU A 40 1.59 -1.85 -16.41
CA LEU A 40 0.76 -1.17 -17.38
C LEU A 40 1.55 -0.17 -18.25
N VAL A 41 2.55 0.50 -17.70
CA VAL A 41 3.39 1.45 -18.44
C VAL A 41 4.74 0.86 -18.88
N GLY A 42 4.93 -0.45 -18.77
CA GLY A 42 6.13 -1.15 -19.24
C GLY A 42 7.38 -0.95 -18.37
N LYS A 43 7.21 -0.58 -17.11
CA LYS A 43 8.33 -0.45 -16.15
C LYS A 43 8.56 -1.74 -15.35
N PRO A 44 9.74 -1.91 -14.75
CA PRO A 44 9.96 -2.92 -13.73
C PRO A 44 8.98 -2.76 -12.56
N GLU A 45 8.49 -3.85 -12.01
CA GLU A 45 7.47 -3.88 -10.94
C GLU A 45 7.85 -3.05 -9.71
N THR A 46 9.14 -2.98 -9.42
CA THR A 46 9.70 -2.25 -8.28
C THR A 46 10.13 -0.82 -8.60
N ALA A 47 9.87 -0.32 -9.82
CA ALA A 47 10.22 1.05 -10.17
C ALA A 47 9.48 2.05 -9.27
N PRO A 48 10.10 3.21 -8.96
CA PRO A 48 9.43 4.25 -8.20
C PRO A 48 8.12 4.71 -8.84
N VAL A 49 7.11 4.97 -7.99
CA VAL A 49 5.77 5.40 -8.36
C VAL A 49 5.33 6.60 -7.52
N TRP A 50 4.38 7.38 -8.00
CA TRP A 50 3.65 8.34 -7.18
C TRP A 50 2.54 7.62 -6.42
N GLU A 51 2.58 7.63 -5.10
CA GLU A 51 1.51 7.13 -4.25
C GLU A 51 0.71 8.32 -3.73
N LEU A 52 -0.55 8.42 -4.17
CA LEU A 52 -1.46 9.51 -3.83
C LEU A 52 -2.40 9.06 -2.72
N SER A 53 -2.64 9.94 -1.76
CA SER A 53 -3.71 9.77 -0.77
C SER A 53 -5.06 10.29 -1.29
N LEU A 54 -6.10 10.15 -0.50
CA LEU A 54 -7.54 10.38 -0.80
C LEU A 54 -7.88 11.57 -1.72
N PHE A 55 -7.12 12.66 -1.67
CA PHE A 55 -7.41 13.88 -2.44
C PHE A 55 -6.76 13.90 -3.82
N GLY A 56 -5.89 12.91 -4.10
CA GLY A 56 -5.22 12.80 -5.38
C GLY A 56 -4.20 13.90 -5.64
N GLY A 57 -4.01 14.23 -6.92
CA GLY A 57 -3.05 15.23 -7.35
C GLY A 57 -3.13 15.53 -8.83
N THR A 58 -2.45 16.59 -9.24
CA THR A 58 -2.34 16.99 -10.64
C THR A 58 -0.87 16.97 -11.05
N PHE A 59 -0.61 16.54 -12.28
CA PHE A 59 0.71 16.48 -12.90
C PHE A 59 0.71 17.15 -14.26
N VAL A 60 1.90 17.50 -14.74
CA VAL A 60 2.16 17.84 -16.14
C VAL A 60 3.09 16.81 -16.72
N ALA A 61 2.77 16.28 -17.90
CA ALA A 61 3.63 15.38 -18.65
C ALA A 61 4.84 16.14 -19.22
N GLU A 62 6.05 15.68 -18.93
CA GLU A 62 7.28 16.31 -19.45
C GLU A 62 7.62 15.84 -20.85
N ASP A 63 7.10 14.68 -21.24
CA ASP A 63 7.30 14.05 -22.54
C ASP A 63 6.04 13.27 -22.95
N ASP A 64 6.00 12.87 -24.21
CA ASP A 64 5.02 11.92 -24.71
C ASP A 64 5.20 10.55 -24.04
N GLY A 65 4.11 9.84 -23.78
CA GLY A 65 4.19 8.54 -23.14
C GLY A 65 2.86 8.00 -22.65
N MET A 66 2.91 7.25 -21.57
CA MET A 66 1.73 6.67 -20.91
C MET A 66 1.74 6.93 -19.42
N VAL A 67 0.55 7.18 -18.89
CA VAL A 67 0.27 7.23 -17.46
C VAL A 67 -0.67 6.09 -17.09
N ALA A 68 -0.43 5.46 -15.95
CA ALA A 68 -1.35 4.49 -15.34
C ALA A 68 -1.71 4.93 -13.92
N ALA A 69 -2.96 4.71 -13.52
CA ALA A 69 -3.45 4.92 -12.17
C ALA A 69 -4.19 3.67 -11.71
N VAL A 70 -3.76 3.10 -10.58
CA VAL A 70 -4.24 1.81 -10.05
C VAL A 70 -4.45 1.93 -8.53
N GLY A 71 -5.47 1.27 -7.98
CA GLY A 71 -5.71 1.20 -6.55
C GLY A 71 -7.13 1.57 -6.14
N ALA A 72 -7.28 2.50 -5.19
CA ALA A 72 -8.58 2.99 -4.78
C ALA A 72 -9.36 3.54 -5.99
N PRO A 73 -10.70 3.39 -6.01
CA PRO A 73 -11.52 3.92 -7.09
C PRO A 73 -11.20 5.39 -7.35
N CYS A 74 -10.79 5.70 -8.56
CA CYS A 74 -10.40 7.06 -8.94
C CYS A 74 -10.87 7.40 -10.36
N GLU A 75 -10.76 8.68 -10.67
CA GLU A 75 -10.92 9.23 -12.01
C GLU A 75 -9.59 9.82 -12.46
N VAL A 76 -9.19 9.52 -13.69
CA VAL A 76 -8.01 10.09 -14.34
C VAL A 76 -8.53 11.06 -15.41
N ILE A 77 -8.14 12.31 -15.32
CA ILE A 77 -8.53 13.36 -16.26
C ILE A 77 -7.28 13.77 -17.02
N VAL A 78 -7.22 13.48 -18.31
CA VAL A 78 -6.15 13.95 -19.21
C VAL A 78 -6.71 15.09 -20.01
N GLU A 79 -6.17 16.29 -19.82
CA GLU A 79 -6.72 17.55 -20.27
C GLU A 79 -8.18 17.67 -19.78
N GLU A 80 -9.15 17.57 -20.67
CA GLU A 80 -10.58 17.61 -20.35
C GLU A 80 -11.24 16.23 -20.40
N THR A 81 -10.52 15.20 -20.83
CA THR A 81 -11.07 13.85 -21.03
C THR A 81 -11.01 13.02 -19.76
N ARG A 82 -12.18 12.66 -19.25
CA ARG A 82 -12.32 11.80 -18.06
C ARG A 82 -12.16 10.32 -18.40
N ARG A 83 -11.40 9.63 -17.60
CA ARG A 83 -11.12 8.20 -17.70
C ARG A 83 -11.28 7.54 -16.32
N PRO A 84 -11.72 6.28 -16.24
CA PRO A 84 -11.73 5.56 -14.96
C PRO A 84 -10.29 5.24 -14.52
N GLY A 85 -10.08 4.94 -13.23
CA GLY A 85 -8.85 4.31 -12.75
C GLY A 85 -8.67 2.88 -13.26
N ASP A 86 -7.69 2.18 -12.72
CA ASP A 86 -7.31 0.81 -13.06
C ASP A 86 -7.01 0.62 -14.55
N GLY A 87 -6.25 1.57 -15.09
CA GLY A 87 -5.87 1.55 -16.50
C GLY A 87 -4.72 2.48 -16.84
N ARG A 88 -4.27 2.39 -18.08
CA ARG A 88 -3.25 3.27 -18.66
C ARG A 88 -3.81 4.09 -19.83
N TYR A 89 -3.27 5.27 -20.02
CA TYR A 89 -3.72 6.24 -20.99
C TYR A 89 -2.53 6.92 -21.65
N VAL A 90 -2.66 7.22 -22.94
CA VAL A 90 -1.65 7.98 -23.69
C VAL A 90 -1.70 9.45 -23.24
N VAL A 91 -0.53 10.02 -23.05
CA VAL A 91 -0.32 11.43 -22.73
C VAL A 91 0.71 12.02 -23.66
N ARG A 92 0.60 13.32 -23.92
CA ARG A 92 1.54 14.11 -24.69
C ARG A 92 2.29 15.07 -23.79
N ARG A 93 3.46 15.50 -24.22
CA ARG A 93 4.20 16.55 -23.53
C ARG A 93 3.33 17.80 -23.34
N GLY A 94 3.26 18.28 -22.12
CA GLY A 94 2.45 19.41 -21.71
C GLY A 94 1.06 19.06 -21.20
N ASP A 95 0.56 17.85 -21.48
CA ASP A 95 -0.77 17.43 -20.99
C ASP A 95 -0.86 17.54 -19.47
N ARG A 96 -1.99 18.05 -19.02
CA ARG A 96 -2.36 18.13 -17.61
C ARG A 96 -3.12 16.87 -17.22
N ILE A 97 -2.57 16.12 -16.25
CA ILE A 97 -3.15 14.87 -15.77
C ILE A 97 -3.61 15.07 -14.33
N THR A 98 -4.90 14.98 -14.08
CA THR A 98 -5.46 15.04 -12.73
C THR A 98 -5.99 13.68 -12.33
N VAL A 99 -5.52 13.16 -11.19
CA VAL A 99 -6.03 11.94 -10.57
C VAL A 99 -6.82 12.32 -9.33
N ARG A 100 -8.10 11.93 -9.29
CA ARG A 100 -9.01 12.21 -8.17
C ARG A 100 -9.50 10.91 -7.59
N GLY A 101 -9.25 10.67 -6.31
CA GLY A 101 -9.83 9.55 -5.58
C GLY A 101 -11.34 9.75 -5.38
N LYS A 102 -12.08 8.65 -5.31
CA LYS A 102 -13.50 8.65 -4.94
C LYS A 102 -13.62 8.33 -3.45
N VAL A 103 -14.26 9.23 -2.72
CA VAL A 103 -14.50 9.04 -1.28
C VAL A 103 -15.30 7.76 -1.03
N GLY A 104 -14.88 6.96 -0.06
CA GLY A 104 -15.63 5.83 0.49
C GLY A 104 -15.07 4.43 0.26
N ARG A 105 -14.10 4.23 -0.62
CA ARG A 105 -13.42 2.93 -0.79
C ARG A 105 -11.94 3.10 -1.09
N GLY A 106 -11.10 2.61 -0.16
CA GLY A 106 -9.65 2.67 -0.27
C GLY A 106 -9.10 4.07 -0.03
N ALA A 107 -7.83 4.13 0.28
CA ALA A 107 -7.15 5.36 0.71
C ALA A 107 -6.10 5.84 -0.29
N ARG A 108 -5.62 4.99 -1.20
CA ARG A 108 -4.46 5.28 -2.04
C ARG A 108 -4.66 4.92 -3.49
N VAL A 109 -4.17 5.80 -4.36
CA VAL A 109 -4.04 5.56 -5.79
C VAL A 109 -2.55 5.63 -6.13
N VAL A 110 -2.07 4.65 -6.83
CA VAL A 110 -0.69 4.62 -7.35
C VAL A 110 -0.68 5.07 -8.80
N VAL A 111 0.22 5.99 -9.10
CA VAL A 111 0.40 6.54 -10.45
C VAL A 111 1.80 6.22 -10.94
N ALA A 112 1.89 5.51 -12.07
CA ALA A 112 3.11 5.25 -12.80
C ALA A 112 3.08 5.97 -14.15
N TRP A 113 4.26 6.30 -14.68
CA TRP A 113 4.43 6.96 -15.95
C TRP A 113 5.70 6.49 -16.66
N SER A 114 5.65 6.39 -18.01
CA SER A 114 6.81 6.11 -18.82
C SER A 114 6.71 6.79 -20.19
N GLN A 115 7.87 6.95 -20.86
CA GLN A 115 7.98 7.43 -22.24
C GLN A 115 7.67 6.34 -23.29
N VAL A 116 7.37 5.11 -22.84
CA VAL A 116 7.02 4.03 -23.74
C VAL A 116 5.65 4.30 -24.35
N GLY A 117 5.57 4.22 -25.68
CA GLY A 117 4.29 4.29 -26.40
C GLY A 117 3.45 3.04 -26.22
N GLY A 118 2.15 3.13 -26.47
CA GLY A 118 1.25 1.99 -26.41
C GLY A 118 -0.20 2.40 -26.64
N VAL A 119 -1.11 1.45 -26.50
CA VAL A 119 -2.55 1.68 -26.59
C VAL A 119 -3.17 1.75 -25.20
N PRO A 120 -4.30 2.46 -25.00
CA PRO A 120 -5.04 2.40 -23.75
C PRO A 120 -5.38 0.96 -23.37
N LEU A 121 -5.25 0.65 -22.08
CA LEU A 121 -5.56 -0.67 -21.53
C LEU A 121 -6.16 -0.50 -20.13
N ARG A 122 -7.12 -1.34 -19.78
CA ARG A 122 -7.69 -1.41 -18.44
C ARG A 122 -7.45 -2.79 -17.82
N LEU A 123 -7.34 -2.82 -16.50
CA LEU A 123 -7.35 -4.07 -15.77
C LEU A 123 -8.73 -4.73 -15.87
N ALA A 124 -8.75 -6.04 -16.08
CA ALA A 124 -9.99 -6.82 -16.12
C ALA A 124 -10.66 -6.95 -14.76
N GLU A 125 -9.84 -6.95 -13.69
CA GLU A 125 -10.29 -7.13 -12.32
C GLU A 125 -9.73 -6.03 -11.41
N PRO A 126 -10.46 -5.63 -10.35
CA PRO A 126 -9.95 -4.68 -9.36
C PRO A 126 -8.76 -5.28 -8.61
N VAL A 127 -8.00 -4.41 -7.92
CA VAL A 127 -6.88 -4.84 -7.08
C VAL A 127 -7.37 -5.57 -5.83
N SER A 128 -6.64 -6.59 -5.41
CA SER A 128 -7.00 -7.39 -4.23
C SER A 128 -6.80 -6.62 -2.92
N SER A 129 -5.97 -5.58 -2.92
CA SER A 129 -5.78 -4.67 -1.77
C SER A 129 -7.07 -3.97 -1.32
N LEU A 130 -8.09 -3.91 -2.17
CA LEU A 130 -9.43 -3.38 -1.83
C LEU A 130 -10.35 -4.44 -1.22
N ALA A 131 -9.91 -5.68 -1.04
CA ALA A 131 -10.70 -6.73 -0.43
C ALA A 131 -11.10 -6.35 1.02
N THR A 132 -12.35 -6.65 1.36
CA THR A 132 -12.90 -6.46 2.71
C THR A 132 -12.70 -7.72 3.55
N GLY A 133 -12.91 -7.61 4.86
CA GLY A 133 -12.81 -8.72 5.81
C GLY A 133 -11.65 -8.54 6.79
N PRO A 134 -11.46 -9.48 7.71
CA PRO A 134 -10.41 -9.39 8.72
C PRO A 134 -9.01 -9.43 8.08
N LEU A 135 -8.03 -8.86 8.78
CA LEU A 135 -6.61 -8.97 8.45
C LEU A 135 -6.03 -10.19 9.15
N ASN A 136 -5.34 -11.03 8.42
CA ASN A 136 -4.69 -12.21 8.97
C ASN A 136 -3.49 -11.81 9.84
N LEU A 137 -3.47 -12.30 11.07
CA LEU A 137 -2.49 -11.94 12.10
C LEU A 137 -1.77 -13.19 12.61
N CYS A 138 -0.44 -13.24 12.41
CA CYS A 138 0.43 -14.22 13.03
C CYS A 138 0.82 -13.76 14.45
N PRO A 139 1.13 -14.70 15.38
CA PRO A 139 1.66 -14.32 16.68
C PRO A 139 3.01 -13.64 16.54
N GLY A 140 3.19 -12.53 17.27
CA GLY A 140 4.46 -11.82 17.36
C GLY A 140 5.40 -12.45 18.40
N PRO A 141 6.66 -12.03 18.47
CA PRO A 141 7.62 -12.55 19.44
C PRO A 141 7.23 -12.29 20.90
N GLN A 142 6.44 -11.26 21.17
CA GLN A 142 5.90 -10.94 22.49
C GLN A 142 4.38 -11.18 22.59
N ALA A 143 3.83 -12.10 21.81
CA ALA A 143 2.40 -12.43 21.85
C ALA A 143 1.93 -12.89 23.23
N SER A 144 2.81 -13.52 24.03
CA SER A 144 2.49 -13.97 25.38
C SER A 144 2.27 -12.85 26.41
N LEU A 145 2.62 -11.61 26.08
CA LEU A 145 2.40 -10.45 26.96
C LEU A 145 0.97 -9.91 26.89
N LEU A 146 0.18 -10.33 25.92
CA LEU A 146 -1.18 -9.88 25.69
C LEU A 146 -2.08 -11.07 25.39
N LEU A 147 -3.29 -11.08 25.96
CA LEU A 147 -4.29 -12.08 25.58
C LEU A 147 -4.69 -11.87 24.11
N LEU A 148 -4.68 -12.93 23.32
CA LEU A 148 -5.01 -12.89 21.91
C LEU A 148 -6.40 -12.31 21.65
N GLU A 149 -7.36 -12.66 22.51
CA GLU A 149 -8.75 -12.19 22.49
C GLU A 149 -8.82 -10.66 22.48
N THR A 150 -7.92 -10.00 23.17
CA THR A 150 -7.83 -8.52 23.18
C THR A 150 -7.63 -7.92 21.78
N LEU A 151 -6.92 -8.65 20.91
CA LEU A 151 -6.69 -8.18 19.53
C LEU A 151 -7.83 -8.54 18.58
N ILE A 152 -8.52 -9.67 18.80
CA ILE A 152 -9.41 -10.27 17.80
C ILE A 152 -10.91 -10.06 18.07
N GLU A 153 -11.35 -10.02 19.34
CA GLU A 153 -12.78 -10.00 19.67
C GLU A 153 -13.46 -8.68 19.32
N THR A 154 -12.75 -7.58 19.43
CA THR A 154 -13.34 -6.24 19.22
C THR A 154 -12.61 -5.51 18.10
N PRO A 155 -13.33 -4.80 17.23
CA PRO A 155 -12.74 -4.06 16.13
C PRO A 155 -11.86 -2.92 16.60
N TRP A 156 -10.87 -2.59 15.78
CA TRP A 156 -9.98 -1.45 15.94
C TRP A 156 -10.31 -0.35 14.95
N THR A 157 -10.17 0.90 15.35
CA THR A 157 -10.36 2.05 14.47
C THR A 157 -9.00 2.62 14.07
N VAL A 158 -8.81 2.85 12.77
CA VAL A 158 -7.62 3.52 12.22
C VAL A 158 -7.64 5.00 12.63
N GLY A 159 -6.64 5.43 13.37
CA GLY A 159 -6.50 6.79 13.89
C GLY A 159 -6.13 7.81 12.81
N VAL A 160 -6.50 9.06 13.05
CA VAL A 160 -6.24 10.19 12.12
C VAL A 160 -4.76 10.51 11.92
N HIS A 161 -3.91 10.12 12.86
CA HIS A 161 -2.46 10.30 12.79
C HIS A 161 -1.73 9.10 12.16
N SER A 162 -2.47 8.24 11.45
CA SER A 162 -1.88 7.15 10.68
C SER A 162 -1.21 7.68 9.42
N ASP A 163 -0.01 7.16 9.15
CA ASP A 163 0.80 7.56 8.00
C ASP A 163 1.60 6.37 7.44
N ARG A 164 2.61 6.63 6.64
CA ARG A 164 3.49 5.62 6.05
C ARG A 164 4.48 4.99 7.05
N VAL A 165 4.71 5.66 8.19
CA VAL A 165 5.53 5.13 9.30
C VAL A 165 4.77 4.02 10.03
N GLY A 166 3.46 4.21 10.22
CA GLY A 166 2.59 3.19 10.81
C GLY A 166 1.15 3.61 10.97
N LEU A 167 0.26 2.63 10.88
CA LEU A 167 -1.16 2.83 11.18
C LEU A 167 -1.35 2.77 12.69
N ARG A 168 -2.00 3.79 13.24
CA ARG A 168 -2.39 3.85 14.65
C ARG A 168 -3.77 3.24 14.82
N LEU A 169 -3.87 2.22 15.64
CA LEU A 169 -5.11 1.55 15.93
C LEU A 169 -5.56 1.92 17.34
N ASN A 170 -6.76 2.43 17.43
CA ASN A 170 -7.33 2.92 18.67
C ASN A 170 -8.62 2.19 19.01
N ARG A 171 -8.85 2.01 20.31
CA ARG A 171 -10.07 1.48 20.90
C ARG A 171 -10.20 2.04 22.32
N ALA A 172 -11.41 2.36 22.77
CA ALA A 172 -11.62 3.02 24.05
C ALA A 172 -11.18 2.18 25.27
N ASP A 173 -11.33 0.86 25.16
CA ASP A 173 -10.96 -0.12 26.20
C ASP A 173 -9.60 -0.81 25.92
N ALA A 174 -8.74 -0.20 25.09
CA ALA A 174 -7.44 -0.76 24.78
C ALA A 174 -6.55 -0.83 26.04
N PRO A 175 -5.92 -1.99 26.28
CA PRO A 175 -5.09 -2.17 27.49
C PRO A 175 -3.83 -1.32 27.41
N THR A 176 -3.41 -0.83 28.56
CA THR A 176 -2.11 -0.16 28.77
C THR A 176 -1.10 -1.11 29.38
N HIS A 177 0.18 -0.78 29.30
CA HIS A 177 1.25 -1.57 29.91
C HIS A 177 2.43 -0.71 30.39
N ALA A 178 3.31 -1.31 31.17
CA ALA A 178 4.57 -0.71 31.61
C ALA A 178 5.79 -1.55 31.24
N HIS A 179 5.66 -2.41 30.19
CA HIS A 179 6.79 -3.24 29.72
C HIS A 179 7.85 -2.37 29.06
N GLU A 180 9.07 -2.51 29.50
CA GLU A 180 10.26 -1.95 28.88
C GLU A 180 11.07 -3.08 28.24
N LEU A 181 11.30 -2.99 26.92
CA LEU A 181 12.05 -3.98 26.16
C LEU A 181 13.28 -3.32 25.52
N PRO A 182 14.40 -4.02 25.40
CA PRO A 182 15.49 -3.58 24.55
C PRO A 182 14.98 -3.37 23.12
N SER A 183 15.57 -2.40 22.42
CA SER A 183 15.25 -2.22 21.00
C SER A 183 15.69 -3.43 20.20
N GLU A 184 14.77 -3.99 19.44
CA GLU A 184 14.97 -5.15 18.59
C GLU A 184 14.42 -4.91 17.17
N PRO A 185 14.79 -5.71 16.16
CA PRO A 185 14.31 -5.53 14.79
C PRO A 185 12.79 -5.50 14.70
N ALA A 186 12.25 -4.53 13.96
CA ALA A 186 10.85 -4.43 13.61
C ALA A 186 10.67 -4.70 12.12
N CYS A 187 9.56 -5.27 11.68
CA CYS A 187 9.24 -5.49 10.27
C CYS A 187 7.94 -4.76 9.89
N VAL A 188 7.75 -4.52 8.60
CA VAL A 188 6.48 -4.03 8.09
C VAL A 188 5.38 -5.01 8.46
N GLY A 189 4.25 -4.51 8.95
CA GLY A 189 3.14 -5.32 9.44
C GLY A 189 3.25 -5.74 10.91
N ALA A 190 4.39 -5.50 11.60
CA ALA A 190 4.47 -5.76 13.03
C ALA A 190 3.47 -4.89 13.81
N VAL A 191 2.67 -5.52 14.65
CA VAL A 191 1.69 -4.86 15.53
C VAL A 191 2.37 -4.61 16.87
N GLN A 192 2.75 -3.38 17.10
CA GLN A 192 3.43 -2.91 18.30
C GLN A 192 2.41 -2.37 19.29
N TRP A 193 2.50 -2.81 20.53
CA TRP A 193 1.67 -2.33 21.64
C TRP A 193 2.40 -1.22 22.40
N THR A 194 1.84 -0.02 22.42
CA THR A 194 2.42 1.12 23.14
C THR A 194 1.96 1.16 24.59
N PRO A 195 2.71 1.78 25.50
CA PRO A 195 2.31 1.95 26.90
C PRO A 195 0.94 2.62 27.08
N SER A 196 0.55 3.51 26.17
CA SER A 196 -0.72 4.24 26.22
C SER A 196 -1.93 3.45 25.70
N GLY A 197 -1.76 2.19 25.25
CA GLY A 197 -2.84 1.39 24.69
C GLY A 197 -3.11 1.60 23.20
N THR A 198 -2.35 2.47 22.50
CA THR A 198 -2.39 2.53 21.03
C THR A 198 -1.62 1.35 20.46
N PHE A 199 -2.18 0.69 19.47
CA PHE A 199 -1.44 -0.31 18.69
C PHE A 199 -0.94 0.31 17.38
N LEU A 200 0.33 0.06 17.06
CA LEU A 200 0.98 0.59 15.85
C LEU A 200 1.26 -0.57 14.89
N VAL A 201 0.65 -0.55 13.72
CA VAL A 201 1.03 -1.47 12.65
C VAL A 201 2.11 -0.81 11.81
N VAL A 202 3.34 -1.33 11.90
CA VAL A 202 4.52 -0.73 11.24
C VAL A 202 4.34 -0.69 9.73
N GLY A 203 4.53 0.49 9.15
CA GLY A 203 4.46 0.75 7.72
C GLY A 203 5.80 0.63 7.00
N PRO A 204 5.85 0.87 5.67
CA PRO A 204 7.07 0.76 4.87
C PRO A 204 8.16 1.78 5.24
N ASP A 205 7.79 2.94 5.80
CA ASP A 205 8.71 3.96 6.28
C ASP A 205 8.92 3.89 7.80
N GLY A 206 8.42 2.81 8.42
CA GLY A 206 8.53 2.58 9.86
C GLY A 206 9.96 2.29 10.31
N PRO A 207 10.23 2.42 11.62
CA PRO A 207 11.55 2.24 12.18
C PRO A 207 12.06 0.80 11.97
N THR A 208 13.36 0.67 11.76
CA THR A 208 14.02 -0.63 11.61
C THR A 208 14.22 -1.35 12.94
N LEU A 209 14.25 -0.61 14.04
CA LEU A 209 14.37 -1.07 15.42
C LEU A 209 13.29 -0.42 16.27
N GLY A 210 12.81 -1.11 17.31
CA GLY A 210 11.86 -0.57 18.26
C GLY A 210 11.78 -1.38 19.54
N GLY A 211 11.46 -0.71 20.67
CA GLY A 211 11.38 -1.32 22.00
C GLY A 211 9.95 -1.64 22.46
N TYR A 212 8.93 -1.37 21.65
CA TYR A 212 7.57 -1.78 22.02
C TYR A 212 7.34 -3.27 21.79
N PRO A 213 6.59 -3.96 22.67
CA PRO A 213 6.17 -5.34 22.44
C PRO A 213 5.51 -5.53 21.09
N LYS A 214 5.99 -6.47 20.30
CA LYS A 214 5.42 -6.90 19.02
C LYS A 214 4.52 -8.09 19.28
N VAL A 215 3.25 -7.83 19.51
CA VAL A 215 2.26 -8.82 19.92
C VAL A 215 1.68 -9.61 18.75
N GLY A 216 1.80 -9.08 17.53
CA GLY A 216 1.37 -9.76 16.32
C GLY A 216 2.12 -9.26 15.09
N VAL A 217 1.93 -9.95 13.96
CA VAL A 217 2.44 -9.54 12.65
C VAL A 217 1.34 -9.80 11.61
N VAL A 218 0.92 -8.76 10.91
CA VAL A 218 -0.02 -8.90 9.78
C VAL A 218 0.63 -9.73 8.69
N ALA A 219 -0.07 -10.75 8.21
CA ALA A 219 0.42 -11.63 7.16
C ALA A 219 0.81 -10.84 5.89
N GLU A 220 1.92 -11.22 5.24
CA GLU A 220 2.44 -10.50 4.07
C GLU A 220 1.41 -10.37 2.94
N GLY A 221 0.51 -11.35 2.80
CA GLY A 221 -0.56 -11.33 1.81
C GLY A 221 -1.63 -10.25 2.05
N ASP A 222 -1.69 -9.68 3.25
CA ASP A 222 -2.64 -8.62 3.62
C ASP A 222 -2.00 -7.23 3.76
N LEU A 223 -0.67 -7.10 3.63
CA LEU A 223 0.01 -5.81 3.82
C LEU A 223 -0.49 -4.73 2.86
N ASP A 224 -0.82 -5.10 1.63
CA ASP A 224 -1.31 -4.15 0.63
C ASP A 224 -2.69 -3.57 1.03
N ARG A 225 -3.50 -4.37 1.75
CA ARG A 225 -4.79 -3.93 2.31
C ARG A 225 -4.63 -2.85 3.39
N LEU A 226 -3.53 -2.90 4.17
CA LEU A 226 -3.21 -1.83 5.12
C LEU A 226 -3.04 -0.48 4.42
N GLY A 227 -2.45 -0.49 3.22
CA GLY A 227 -2.28 0.71 2.39
C GLY A 227 -3.61 1.36 2.00
N GLN A 228 -4.68 0.60 1.93
CA GLN A 228 -6.01 1.07 1.53
C GLN A 228 -6.91 1.47 2.71
N LEU A 229 -6.44 1.37 3.95
CA LEU A 229 -7.18 1.78 5.13
C LEU A 229 -7.09 3.30 5.33
N ALA A 230 -8.23 3.96 5.30
CA ALA A 230 -8.34 5.39 5.61
C ALA A 230 -8.50 5.63 7.13
N PRO A 231 -8.15 6.80 7.65
CA PRO A 231 -8.54 7.21 9.00
C PRO A 231 -10.04 7.02 9.22
N GLY A 232 -10.40 6.46 10.37
CA GLY A 232 -11.78 6.10 10.71
C GLY A 232 -12.24 4.72 10.19
N ALA A 233 -11.44 4.04 9.34
CA ALA A 233 -11.76 2.68 8.94
C ALA A 233 -11.74 1.72 10.14
N THR A 234 -12.65 0.75 10.13
CA THR A 234 -12.73 -0.31 11.13
C THR A 234 -12.03 -1.56 10.60
N ILE A 235 -11.18 -2.17 11.42
CA ILE A 235 -10.50 -3.41 11.11
C ILE A 235 -10.74 -4.47 12.19
N HIS A 236 -10.71 -5.72 11.76
CA HIS A 236 -10.70 -6.90 12.61
C HIS A 236 -9.44 -7.71 12.29
N PHE A 237 -8.90 -8.39 13.28
CA PHE A 237 -7.84 -9.37 13.08
C PHE A 237 -8.40 -10.78 13.13
N GLN A 238 -7.83 -11.66 12.31
CA GLN A 238 -8.07 -13.09 12.33
C GLN A 238 -6.74 -13.81 12.61
N PRO A 239 -6.63 -14.58 13.70
CA PRO A 239 -5.42 -15.28 14.00
C PRO A 239 -5.19 -16.42 13.01
N ILE A 240 -3.95 -16.54 12.53
CA ILE A 240 -3.50 -17.62 11.66
C ILE A 240 -2.12 -18.12 12.08
N GLY A 241 -1.79 -19.35 11.68
CA GLY A 241 -0.45 -19.91 11.83
C GLY A 241 0.52 -19.39 10.76
N TRP A 242 1.83 -19.57 11.04
CA TRP A 242 2.87 -19.17 10.10
C TRP A 242 2.83 -19.93 8.76
N ASP A 243 2.47 -21.20 8.77
CA ASP A 243 2.35 -22.01 7.54
C ASP A 243 1.21 -21.47 6.64
N GLU A 244 0.08 -21.12 7.24
CA GLU A 244 -1.03 -20.51 6.54
C GLU A 244 -0.65 -19.13 5.97
N ALA A 245 0.06 -18.31 6.74
CA ALA A 245 0.56 -17.01 6.28
C ALA A 245 1.52 -17.16 5.10
N MET A 246 2.38 -18.18 5.09
CA MET A 246 3.28 -18.48 3.98
C MET A 246 2.50 -18.92 2.73
N ALA A 247 1.45 -19.72 2.89
CA ALA A 247 0.58 -20.13 1.77
C ALA A 247 -0.17 -18.93 1.17
N LEU A 248 -0.71 -18.04 2.02
CA LEU A 248 -1.36 -16.80 1.57
C LEU A 248 -0.40 -15.88 0.79
N ARG A 249 0.83 -15.74 1.27
CA ARG A 249 1.87 -14.97 0.58
C ARG A 249 2.15 -15.54 -0.80
N GLU A 250 2.35 -16.84 -0.92
CA GLU A 250 2.65 -17.48 -2.20
C GLU A 250 1.47 -17.37 -3.17
N ALA A 251 0.24 -17.55 -2.69
CA ALA A 251 -0.96 -17.35 -3.48
C ALA A 251 -1.08 -15.89 -3.99
N ALA A 252 -0.78 -14.90 -3.15
CA ALA A 252 -0.79 -13.49 -3.54
C ALA A 252 0.27 -13.19 -4.63
N ARG A 253 1.49 -13.72 -4.47
CA ARG A 253 2.57 -13.59 -5.47
C ARG A 253 2.21 -14.21 -6.81
N SER A 254 1.66 -15.42 -6.77
CA SER A 254 1.24 -16.13 -7.98
C SER A 254 0.12 -15.40 -8.72
N ARG A 255 -0.88 -14.87 -8.01
CA ARG A 255 -1.93 -14.02 -8.60
C ARG A 255 -1.35 -12.76 -9.24
N LEU A 256 -0.48 -12.05 -8.55
CA LEU A 256 0.15 -10.85 -9.08
C LEU A 256 0.97 -11.14 -10.33
N ALA A 257 1.79 -12.19 -10.31
CA ALA A 257 2.59 -12.61 -11.46
C ALA A 257 1.72 -12.96 -12.67
N ALA A 258 0.60 -13.67 -12.48
CA ALA A 258 -0.34 -13.99 -13.55
C ALA A 258 -0.98 -12.72 -14.15
N ARG A 259 -1.39 -11.75 -13.32
CA ARG A 259 -1.94 -10.46 -13.77
C ARG A 259 -0.93 -9.66 -14.57
N ILE A 260 0.31 -9.58 -14.11
CA ILE A 260 1.39 -8.88 -14.83
C ILE A 260 1.70 -9.57 -16.15
N GLY A 261 1.72 -10.91 -16.18
CA GLY A 261 1.85 -11.70 -17.40
C GLY A 261 0.77 -11.37 -18.42
N ALA A 262 -0.49 -11.31 -17.99
CA ALA A 262 -1.62 -10.93 -18.84
C ALA A 262 -1.49 -9.49 -19.39
N ILE A 263 -1.06 -8.52 -18.57
CA ILE A 263 -0.81 -7.16 -19.03
C ILE A 263 0.27 -7.12 -20.12
N ARG A 264 1.37 -7.86 -19.94
CA ARG A 264 2.48 -7.92 -20.90
C ARG A 264 2.07 -8.56 -22.22
N LEU A 265 1.25 -9.62 -22.18
CA LEU A 265 0.75 -10.31 -23.38
C LEU A 265 -0.25 -9.46 -24.17
N HIS A 266 -1.18 -8.81 -23.51
CA HIS A 266 -2.26 -8.05 -24.16
C HIS A 266 -1.91 -6.58 -24.34
N GLY A 267 -0.85 -6.11 -23.71
CA GLY A 267 -0.52 -4.71 -23.59
C GLY A 267 0.04 -4.04 -24.85
N GLY A 268 0.45 -4.80 -25.87
CA GLY A 268 1.03 -4.23 -27.09
C GLY A 268 2.19 -3.25 -26.80
N LEU A 269 2.97 -3.53 -25.73
CA LEU A 269 4.15 -2.74 -25.38
C LEU A 269 5.25 -3.09 -26.39
N SER A 270 5.46 -2.24 -27.39
CA SER A 270 6.66 -2.36 -28.22
C SER A 270 7.86 -1.94 -27.39
N SER A 271 8.74 -2.88 -27.07
CA SER A 271 10.10 -2.56 -26.65
C SER A 271 10.79 -1.80 -27.78
N ARG A 272 11.13 -0.56 -27.56
CA ARG A 272 12.16 0.13 -28.36
C ARG A 272 13.52 -0.14 -27.75
#